data_c3a78bc53a0d5c7a80342a04a1c946b5
#
_entry.id   c3a78bc53a0d5c7a80342a04a1c946b5
#
_cell.length_a   1.000
_cell.length_b   1.000
_cell.length_c   1.000
_cell.angle_alpha   90.00
_cell.angle_beta   90.00
_cell.angle_gamma   90.00
#
_symmetry.space_group_name_H-M   'P 1'
#
loop_
_entity.id
_entity.type
_entity.pdbx_description
1 polymer ?
#
loop_
_entity_poly.entity_id
_entity_poly.type
_entity_poly.pdbx_seq_one_letter_code
_entity_poly.pdbx_strand_id
1 'polypeptide(L)'
;VCLVPEKRQEVTTEGGLDVASRLNRITEFVQPLLDAGILVSLFIDPSKEQVYAAAKTGAQFIELHTGQYSMAFGTPDETEEFEKLREASRLAHALGLKVNAGHGLNYENVYRMKQIEDLYELNIGHSIIARSVFVGLEQAVNEMKNLIK
;
A
#
# COMPACT_ATOMS: atom_id res chain seq x y z
N VAL A 1 -11.94 3.31 -4.76
CA VAL A 1 -11.31 2.28 -5.62
C VAL A 1 -9.80 2.37 -5.50
N CYS A 2 -9.08 1.24 -5.59
CA CYS A 2 -7.63 1.23 -5.70
C CYS A 2 -7.23 0.80 -7.13
N LEU A 3 -6.38 1.60 -7.78
CA LEU A 3 -5.85 1.29 -9.10
C LEU A 3 -4.53 0.54 -8.94
N VAL A 4 -4.46 -0.66 -9.53
CA VAL A 4 -3.34 -1.58 -9.46
C VAL A 4 -2.86 -1.97 -10.86
N PRO A 5 -1.58 -2.37 -11.07
CA PRO A 5 -1.04 -2.69 -12.40
C PRO A 5 -1.39 -4.11 -12.88
N GLU A 6 -2.35 -4.79 -12.30
CA GLU A 6 -2.68 -6.18 -12.63
C GLU A 6 -3.18 -6.38 -14.05
N LYS A 7 -2.66 -7.40 -14.70
CA LYS A 7 -3.21 -7.98 -15.92
C LYS A 7 -4.05 -9.20 -15.55
N ARG A 8 -5.09 -9.48 -16.35
CA ARG A 8 -6.02 -10.60 -16.07
C ARG A 8 -5.36 -11.99 -15.92
N GLN A 9 -4.11 -12.13 -16.33
CA GLN A 9 -3.35 -13.40 -16.28
C GLN A 9 -2.36 -13.46 -15.09
N GLU A 10 -2.23 -12.40 -14.33
CA GLU A 10 -1.32 -12.35 -13.17
C GLU A 10 -2.01 -12.94 -11.94
N VAL A 11 -1.29 -13.78 -11.21
CA VAL A 11 -1.80 -14.41 -9.97
C VAL A 11 -1.66 -13.46 -8.78
N THR A 12 -0.70 -12.53 -8.85
CA THR A 12 -0.43 -11.52 -7.83
C THR A 12 0.26 -10.31 -8.45
N THR A 13 0.20 -9.18 -7.77
CA THR A 13 0.85 -7.92 -8.19
C THR A 13 2.33 -7.97 -7.81
N GLU A 14 3.23 -7.89 -8.79
CA GLU A 14 4.68 -7.96 -8.56
C GLU A 14 5.33 -6.60 -8.24
N GLY A 15 4.62 -5.49 -8.43
CA GLY A 15 5.12 -4.13 -8.18
C GLY A 15 4.01 -3.10 -8.22
N GLY A 16 4.34 -1.85 -7.90
CA GLY A 16 3.43 -0.72 -7.92
C GLY A 16 3.08 -0.25 -9.35
N LEU A 17 2.00 0.51 -9.45
CA LEU A 17 1.60 1.20 -10.68
C LEU A 17 2.65 2.27 -11.03
N ASP A 18 3.16 2.25 -12.25
CA ASP A 18 4.08 3.29 -12.74
C ASP A 18 3.29 4.56 -13.13
N VAL A 19 3.05 5.39 -12.12
CA VAL A 19 2.33 6.66 -12.27
C VAL A 19 3.21 7.70 -12.93
N ALA A 20 4.50 7.71 -12.61
CA ALA A 20 5.44 8.74 -13.06
C ALA A 20 5.58 8.75 -14.59
N SER A 21 5.78 7.59 -15.21
CA SER A 21 5.91 7.48 -16.67
C SER A 21 4.57 7.65 -17.42
N ARG A 22 3.43 7.50 -16.72
CA ARG A 22 2.08 7.49 -17.32
C ARG A 22 1.17 8.57 -16.73
N LEU A 23 1.72 9.63 -16.17
CA LEU A 23 1.00 10.63 -15.40
C LEU A 23 -0.26 11.15 -16.12
N ASN A 24 -0.14 11.61 -17.36
CA ASN A 24 -1.29 12.15 -18.11
C ASN A 24 -2.41 11.12 -18.27
N ARG A 25 -2.04 9.88 -18.67
CA ARG A 25 -3.01 8.81 -18.87
C ARG A 25 -3.73 8.42 -17.59
N ILE A 26 -3.00 8.37 -16.45
CA ILE A 26 -3.59 8.03 -15.16
C ILE A 26 -4.47 9.18 -14.67
N THR A 27 -4.05 10.43 -14.83
CA THR A 27 -4.88 11.60 -14.51
C THR A 27 -6.19 11.62 -15.29
N GLU A 28 -6.13 11.39 -16.61
CA GLU A 28 -7.33 11.29 -17.46
C GLU A 28 -8.26 10.14 -17.02
N PHE A 29 -7.71 9.03 -16.55
CA PHE A 29 -8.50 7.89 -16.06
C PHE A 29 -9.12 8.17 -14.68
N VAL A 30 -8.40 8.87 -13.81
CA VAL A 30 -8.83 9.20 -12.44
C VAL A 30 -9.94 10.24 -12.44
N GLN A 31 -9.89 11.23 -13.34
CA GLN A 31 -10.80 12.38 -13.33
C GLN A 31 -12.29 12.01 -13.35
N PRO A 32 -12.78 11.12 -14.24
CA PRO A 32 -14.20 10.73 -14.23
C PRO A 32 -14.64 10.04 -12.93
N LEU A 33 -13.73 9.35 -12.25
CA LEU A 33 -14.01 8.72 -10.96
C LEU A 33 -14.19 9.77 -9.87
N LEU A 34 -13.33 10.79 -9.86
CA LEU A 34 -13.44 11.94 -8.95
C LEU A 34 -14.72 12.73 -9.19
N ASP A 35 -15.06 12.98 -10.44
CA ASP A 35 -16.29 13.70 -10.84
C ASP A 35 -17.56 12.94 -10.39
N ALA A 36 -17.47 11.61 -10.32
CA ALA A 36 -18.53 10.76 -9.78
C ALA A 36 -18.54 10.66 -8.24
N GLY A 37 -17.64 11.36 -7.54
CA GLY A 37 -17.52 11.34 -6.08
C GLY A 37 -16.86 10.06 -5.54
N ILE A 38 -16.15 9.30 -6.39
CA ILE A 38 -15.47 8.07 -5.98
C ILE A 38 -14.08 8.42 -5.45
N LEU A 39 -13.76 7.94 -4.25
CA LEU A 39 -12.41 8.05 -3.70
C LEU A 39 -11.45 7.12 -4.45
N VAL A 40 -10.30 7.66 -4.85
CA VAL A 40 -9.29 6.94 -5.63
C VAL A 40 -8.01 6.77 -4.84
N SER A 41 -7.50 5.56 -4.81
CA SER A 41 -6.18 5.19 -4.31
C SER A 41 -5.31 4.67 -5.46
N LEU A 42 -4.03 4.99 -5.45
CA LEU A 42 -3.05 4.47 -6.40
C LEU A 42 -2.07 3.55 -5.67
N PHE A 43 -2.00 2.28 -6.09
CA PHE A 43 -1.05 1.31 -5.56
C PHE A 43 0.32 1.54 -6.19
N ILE A 44 1.29 2.05 -5.43
CA ILE A 44 2.59 2.49 -5.94
C ILE A 44 3.76 1.93 -5.13
N ASP A 45 4.92 1.80 -5.74
CA ASP A 45 6.14 1.52 -5.01
C ASP A 45 6.56 2.73 -4.14
N PRO A 46 7.23 2.51 -2.99
CA PRO A 46 7.59 3.55 -2.04
C PRO A 46 8.78 4.39 -2.53
N SER A 47 8.64 5.05 -3.67
CA SER A 47 9.65 5.95 -4.24
C SER A 47 9.15 7.39 -4.28
N LYS A 48 10.06 8.35 -4.07
CA LYS A 48 9.73 9.79 -4.12
C LYS A 48 9.11 10.18 -5.46
N GLU A 49 9.61 9.60 -6.55
CA GLU A 49 9.13 9.87 -7.90
C GLU A 49 7.65 9.47 -8.07
N GLN A 50 7.28 8.26 -7.61
CA GLN A 50 5.91 7.78 -7.70
C GLN A 50 4.96 8.58 -6.79
N VAL A 51 5.41 8.93 -5.57
CA VAL A 51 4.61 9.75 -4.66
C VAL A 51 4.34 11.14 -5.24
N TYR A 52 5.36 11.82 -5.80
CA TYR A 52 5.16 13.12 -6.46
C TYR A 52 4.23 13.04 -7.66
N ALA A 53 4.34 11.97 -8.43
CA ALA A 53 3.45 11.74 -9.58
C ALA A 53 2.01 11.49 -9.12
N ALA A 54 1.81 10.63 -8.13
CA ALA A 54 0.50 10.33 -7.56
C ALA A 54 -0.22 11.59 -7.05
N ALA A 55 0.49 12.47 -6.34
CA ALA A 55 -0.08 13.73 -5.84
C ALA A 55 -0.60 14.66 -6.95
N LYS A 56 -0.07 14.54 -8.18
CA LYS A 56 -0.49 15.36 -9.33
C LYS A 56 -1.72 14.82 -10.05
N THR A 57 -2.14 13.58 -9.77
CA THR A 57 -3.29 12.96 -10.47
C THR A 57 -4.64 13.41 -9.93
N GLY A 58 -4.69 14.03 -8.74
CA GLY A 58 -5.91 14.32 -8.00
C GLY A 58 -6.45 13.18 -7.14
N ALA A 59 -5.84 12.00 -7.16
CA ALA A 59 -6.18 10.91 -6.25
C ALA A 59 -6.00 11.35 -4.78
N GLN A 60 -6.91 10.93 -3.91
CA GLN A 60 -6.88 11.32 -2.49
C GLN A 60 -6.00 10.39 -1.65
N PHE A 61 -5.76 9.19 -2.14
CA PHE A 61 -5.02 8.14 -1.44
C PHE A 61 -3.90 7.58 -2.30
N ILE A 62 -2.88 7.09 -1.63
CA ILE A 62 -1.98 6.08 -2.18
C ILE A 62 -2.00 4.84 -1.30
N GLU A 63 -1.65 3.70 -1.88
CA GLU A 63 -1.30 2.49 -1.14
C GLU A 63 0.15 2.14 -1.46
N LEU A 64 1.00 2.17 -0.44
CA LEU A 64 2.41 1.82 -0.56
C LEU A 64 2.57 0.31 -0.66
N HIS A 65 3.22 -0.16 -1.72
CA HIS A 65 3.56 -1.54 -1.93
C HIS A 65 4.61 -2.00 -0.92
N THR A 66 4.23 -2.89 0.00
CA THR A 66 5.11 -3.41 1.06
C THR A 66 5.81 -4.73 0.70
N GLY A 67 5.74 -5.17 -0.55
CA GLY A 67 6.29 -6.45 -0.99
C GLY A 67 7.79 -6.57 -0.78
N GLN A 68 8.58 -5.55 -1.13
CA GLN A 68 10.04 -5.56 -0.94
C GLN A 68 10.40 -5.64 0.55
N TYR A 69 9.74 -4.83 1.40
CA TYR A 69 9.88 -4.93 2.85
C TYR A 69 9.55 -6.35 3.37
N SER A 70 8.46 -6.92 2.88
CA SER A 70 8.01 -8.25 3.31
C SER A 70 9.00 -9.35 2.93
N MET A 71 9.63 -9.25 1.75
CA MET A 71 10.69 -10.17 1.31
C MET A 71 12.00 -9.96 2.07
N ALA A 72 12.31 -8.73 2.43
CA ALA A 72 13.52 -8.38 3.18
C ALA A 72 13.40 -8.68 4.69
N PHE A 73 12.21 -8.98 5.19
CA PHE A 73 11.98 -9.19 6.62
C PHE A 73 12.88 -10.31 7.19
N GLY A 74 13.58 -10.02 8.28
CA GLY A 74 14.56 -10.91 8.91
C GLY A 74 15.92 -10.98 8.18
N THR A 75 16.15 -10.18 7.15
CA THR A 75 17.43 -10.04 6.44
C THR A 75 18.14 -8.72 6.78
N PRO A 76 19.41 -8.53 6.41
CA PRO A 76 20.09 -7.24 6.60
C PRO A 76 19.41 -6.06 5.90
N ASP A 77 18.65 -6.30 4.84
CA ASP A 77 18.02 -5.27 4.02
C ASP A 77 16.67 -4.78 4.60
N GLU A 78 16.15 -5.47 5.62
CA GLU A 78 14.84 -5.14 6.22
C GLU A 78 14.72 -3.66 6.61
N THR A 79 15.76 -3.13 7.25
CA THR A 79 15.72 -1.75 7.75
C THR A 79 15.71 -0.75 6.60
N GLU A 80 16.46 -0.98 5.54
CA GLU A 80 16.49 -0.12 4.37
C GLU A 80 15.11 -0.07 3.68
N GLU A 81 14.49 -1.24 3.47
CA GLU A 81 13.17 -1.32 2.85
C GLU A 81 12.07 -0.70 3.72
N PHE A 82 12.17 -0.85 5.04
CA PHE A 82 11.25 -0.17 5.96
C PHE A 82 11.39 1.36 5.92
N GLU A 83 12.62 1.88 5.87
CA GLU A 83 12.85 3.32 5.77
C GLU A 83 12.30 3.92 4.47
N LYS A 84 12.36 3.20 3.35
CA LYS A 84 11.72 3.63 2.10
C LYS A 84 10.21 3.84 2.27
N LEU A 85 9.53 2.91 2.96
CA LEU A 85 8.10 3.04 3.28
C LEU A 85 7.84 4.27 4.17
N ARG A 86 8.65 4.46 5.21
CA ARG A 86 8.51 5.57 6.16
C ARG A 86 8.73 6.93 5.48
N GLU A 87 9.76 7.05 4.65
CA GLU A 87 10.04 8.29 3.91
C GLU A 87 8.93 8.59 2.89
N ALA A 88 8.46 7.57 2.16
CA ALA A 88 7.38 7.71 1.20
C ALA A 88 6.06 8.14 1.87
N SER A 89 5.73 7.55 3.02
CA SER A 89 4.54 7.92 3.81
C SER A 89 4.61 9.39 4.26
N ARG A 90 5.74 9.81 4.85
CA ARG A 90 5.94 11.20 5.29
C ARG A 90 5.82 12.19 4.13
N LEU A 91 6.42 11.87 2.97
CA LEU A 91 6.33 12.71 1.78
C LEU A 91 4.89 12.80 1.27
N ALA A 92 4.19 11.69 1.19
CA ALA A 92 2.80 11.64 0.74
C ALA A 92 1.89 12.47 1.64
N HIS A 93 2.04 12.33 2.96
CA HIS A 93 1.29 13.14 3.93
C HIS A 93 1.57 14.63 3.76
N ALA A 94 2.83 15.03 3.58
CA ALA A 94 3.21 16.43 3.33
C ALA A 94 2.63 16.99 2.02
N LEU A 95 2.30 16.13 1.05
CA LEU A 95 1.64 16.49 -0.20
C LEU A 95 0.09 16.41 -0.12
N GLY A 96 -0.47 16.11 1.06
CA GLY A 96 -1.91 16.06 1.30
C GLY A 96 -2.59 14.74 0.93
N LEU A 97 -1.82 13.69 0.64
CA LEU A 97 -2.33 12.34 0.39
C LEU A 97 -2.57 11.58 1.69
N LYS A 98 -3.61 10.77 1.73
CA LYS A 98 -3.77 9.73 2.74
C LYS A 98 -3.02 8.47 2.32
N VAL A 99 -2.35 7.83 3.28
CA VAL A 99 -1.45 6.72 3.00
C VAL A 99 -2.02 5.41 3.53
N ASN A 100 -2.26 4.48 2.63
CA ASN A 100 -2.48 3.08 2.93
C ASN A 100 -1.19 2.29 2.66
N ALA A 101 -1.09 1.07 3.18
CA ALA A 101 -0.02 0.16 2.85
C ALA A 101 -0.52 -1.29 2.80
N GLY A 102 0.06 -2.08 1.93
CA GLY A 102 -0.36 -3.47 1.76
C GLY A 102 0.56 -4.29 0.87
N HIS A 103 0.22 -5.54 0.73
CA HIS A 103 0.91 -6.58 0.00
C HIS A 103 2.07 -7.24 0.76
N GLY A 104 1.96 -8.55 1.01
CA GLY A 104 2.99 -9.35 1.66
C GLY A 104 3.03 -9.24 3.19
N LEU A 105 2.24 -8.35 3.80
CA LEU A 105 2.17 -8.24 5.25
C LEU A 105 1.52 -9.47 5.89
N ASN A 106 2.08 -9.90 7.02
CA ASN A 106 1.66 -11.05 7.78
C ASN A 106 1.82 -10.83 9.29
N TYR A 107 1.51 -11.84 10.11
CA TYR A 107 1.55 -11.75 11.58
C TYR A 107 2.96 -11.58 12.17
N GLU A 108 4.01 -11.84 11.39
CA GLU A 108 5.40 -11.70 11.83
C GLU A 108 5.98 -10.32 11.51
N ASN A 109 5.64 -9.75 10.34
CA ASN A 109 6.26 -8.52 9.85
C ASN A 109 5.43 -7.25 10.02
N VAL A 110 4.11 -7.36 10.29
CA VAL A 110 3.19 -6.22 10.33
C VAL A 110 3.46 -5.24 11.48
N TYR A 111 4.06 -5.68 12.57
CA TYR A 111 4.23 -4.87 13.78
C TYR A 111 5.04 -3.58 13.56
N ARG A 112 5.96 -3.55 12.59
CA ARG A 112 6.73 -2.35 12.27
C ARG A 112 5.89 -1.26 11.61
N MET A 113 4.76 -1.61 10.98
CA MET A 113 3.90 -0.63 10.30
C MET A 113 3.36 0.44 11.26
N LYS A 114 3.17 0.11 12.55
CA LYS A 114 2.78 1.10 13.58
C LYS A 114 3.84 2.19 13.87
N GLN A 115 5.07 2.03 13.36
CA GLN A 115 6.13 3.03 13.45
C GLN A 115 6.10 4.04 12.29
N ILE A 116 5.21 3.83 11.32
CA ILE A 116 4.97 4.76 10.22
C ILE A 116 3.88 5.73 10.67
N GLU A 117 4.27 6.98 10.90
CA GLU A 117 3.35 8.06 11.25
C GLU A 117 2.38 8.30 10.09
N ASP A 118 1.15 8.69 10.42
CA ASP A 118 0.10 9.06 9.45
C ASP A 118 -0.37 7.93 8.51
N LEU A 119 -0.06 6.66 8.83
CA LEU A 119 -0.61 5.52 8.10
C LEU A 119 -2.11 5.40 8.40
N TYR A 120 -2.93 5.51 7.33
CA TYR A 120 -4.38 5.56 7.44
C TYR A 120 -5.00 4.16 7.51
N GLU A 121 -4.54 3.23 6.66
CA GLU A 121 -5.13 1.89 6.55
C GLU A 121 -4.07 0.85 6.12
N LEU A 122 -4.23 -0.38 6.61
CA LEU A 122 -3.47 -1.55 6.13
C LEU A 122 -4.38 -2.50 5.37
N ASN A 123 -3.99 -2.85 4.14
CA ASN A 123 -4.71 -3.79 3.28
C ASN A 123 -4.04 -5.17 3.33
N ILE A 124 -4.59 -6.07 4.15
CA ILE A 124 -4.02 -7.39 4.42
C ILE A 124 -5.08 -8.46 4.18
N GLY A 125 -4.93 -9.22 3.10
CA GLY A 125 -5.87 -10.29 2.74
C GLY A 125 -5.28 -11.68 2.95
N HIS A 126 -4.23 -12.01 2.21
CA HIS A 126 -3.68 -13.36 2.10
C HIS A 126 -3.40 -14.03 3.46
N SER A 127 -2.62 -13.38 4.32
CA SER A 127 -2.23 -13.93 5.61
C SER A 127 -3.41 -14.08 6.59
N ILE A 128 -4.36 -13.14 6.57
CA ILE A 128 -5.57 -13.22 7.40
C ILE A 128 -6.43 -14.40 6.96
N ILE A 129 -6.67 -14.56 5.65
CA ILE A 129 -7.46 -15.69 5.12
C ILE A 129 -6.75 -17.01 5.39
N ALA A 130 -5.44 -17.11 5.17
CA ALA A 130 -4.68 -18.32 5.49
C ALA A 130 -4.78 -18.70 6.98
N ARG A 131 -4.65 -17.73 7.88
CA ARG A 131 -4.81 -17.95 9.33
C ARG A 131 -6.23 -18.36 9.68
N SER A 132 -7.22 -17.79 9.01
CA SER A 132 -8.63 -18.04 9.30
C SER A 132 -9.06 -19.50 9.08
N VAL A 133 -8.36 -20.24 8.24
CA VAL A 133 -8.58 -21.68 8.02
C VAL A 133 -8.39 -22.48 9.32
N PHE A 134 -7.51 -22.04 10.20
CA PHE A 134 -7.19 -22.72 11.46
C PHE A 134 -7.97 -22.18 12.64
N VAL A 135 -8.25 -20.87 12.70
CA VAL A 135 -8.80 -20.22 13.90
C VAL A 135 -10.16 -19.54 13.69
N GLY A 136 -10.65 -19.51 12.46
CA GLY A 136 -11.82 -18.73 12.06
C GLY A 136 -11.49 -17.27 11.77
N LEU A 137 -12.32 -16.64 10.93
CA LEU A 137 -12.06 -15.29 10.40
C LEU A 137 -12.03 -14.22 11.50
N GLU A 138 -12.98 -14.26 12.42
CA GLU A 138 -13.06 -13.29 13.52
C GLU A 138 -11.79 -13.27 14.36
N GLN A 139 -11.30 -14.44 14.76
CA GLN A 139 -10.09 -14.56 15.56
C GLN A 139 -8.87 -14.11 14.74
N ALA A 140 -8.75 -14.53 13.48
CA ALA A 140 -7.64 -14.12 12.60
C ALA A 140 -7.56 -12.60 12.47
N VAL A 141 -8.69 -11.91 12.25
CA VAL A 141 -8.73 -10.45 12.18
C VAL A 141 -8.37 -9.82 13.52
N ASN A 142 -8.88 -10.32 14.63
CA ASN A 142 -8.57 -9.79 15.96
C ASN A 142 -7.09 -9.96 16.32
N GLU A 143 -6.47 -11.09 15.99
CA GLU A 143 -5.04 -11.31 16.17
C GLU A 143 -4.22 -10.28 15.36
N MET A 144 -4.56 -10.06 14.08
CA MET A 144 -3.89 -9.07 13.24
C MET A 144 -4.05 -7.64 13.80
N LYS A 145 -5.26 -7.25 14.17
CA LYS A 145 -5.53 -5.93 14.78
C LYS A 145 -4.72 -5.68 16.05
N ASN A 146 -4.48 -6.70 16.86
CA ASN A 146 -3.72 -6.56 18.10
C ASN A 146 -2.23 -6.31 17.85
N LEU A 147 -1.68 -6.74 16.72
CA LEU A 147 -0.28 -6.49 16.34
C LEU A 147 -0.02 -5.06 15.88
N ILE A 148 -1.06 -4.35 15.43
CA ILE A 148 -0.96 -2.99 14.86
C ILE A 148 -1.53 -1.88 15.77
N LYS A 149 -1.97 -2.25 16.96
CA LYS A 149 -2.39 -1.29 18.00
C LYS A 149 -1.22 -0.61 18.68
#